data_9ead078b38052f4b84b761caf8570737
#
_entry.id   9ead078b38052f4b84b761caf8570737
#
_cell.length_a   1.000
_cell.length_b   1.000
_cell.length_c   1.000
_cell.angle_alpha   90.00
_cell.angle_beta   90.00
_cell.angle_gamma   90.00
#
_symmetry.space_group_name_H-M   'P 1'
#
loop_
_entity.id
_entity.type
_entity.pdbx_description
1 polymer ?
#
loop_
_entity_poly.entity_id
_entity_poly.type
_entity_poly.pdbx_seq_one_letter_code
_entity_poly.pdbx_strand_id
1 'polypeptide(L)'
;LSLYRPGPMEHIPTYIRRHHGLEPVSYSEFPHAEKYLKPILDETYGIPVYQEQIMQIASAVAGYSLGEADLLRRCLAEGSLVLDAATGQRVPIEKVRPGMEVFSLGPDYRLYRVPVLEVLESGVREVVRLRTRSGRTLVLTPDHPLLTPEGWKPLCDLPLGTPIAVPAELPVAGHLAPPEERVTLLALLLGDGNTKLSGRRGTRPNAFFYSKDPELLAAYRRCAEALGAKVKAYVHPTTGVVTLATLAPRPGAQDPVKRLVVEAGMVAKAEEKRVPEEVFRYRREALALFLGRLFSTDGSVEKKRISYSSASLGLAQDVAHLLLRLGITSQLRSRGPRAHEVLISGREDILRFAELIGPYLLGAKRERLAALEAEARRRLPGQGWHLRLVLPAVAYRVSEDSSAVSGSAGE
;
A
#
# COMPACT_ATOMS: atom_id res chain seq x y z
N LEU A 1 32.00 -22.93 4.45
CA LEU A 1 31.43 -21.75 3.74
C LEU A 1 29.88 -21.78 3.72
N SER A 2 29.27 -22.97 3.47
CA SER A 2 27.78 -23.07 3.37
C SER A 2 27.03 -22.77 4.68
N LEU A 3 27.69 -23.01 5.83
CA LEU A 3 27.14 -22.66 7.15
C LEU A 3 27.36 -21.20 7.56
N TYR A 4 28.17 -20.43 6.81
CA TYR A 4 28.48 -19.03 7.13
C TYR A 4 27.37 -18.11 6.65
N ARG A 5 26.15 -18.30 7.18
CA ARG A 5 24.94 -17.53 6.90
C ARG A 5 24.17 -17.32 8.20
N PRO A 6 23.42 -16.20 8.37
CA PRO A 6 22.53 -16.02 9.52
C PRO A 6 21.59 -17.22 9.68
N GLY A 7 21.45 -17.74 10.89
CA GLY A 7 20.73 -18.97 11.21
C GLY A 7 21.66 -20.19 11.27
N PRO A 8 22.14 -20.73 10.15
CA PRO A 8 23.04 -21.94 10.18
C PRO A 8 24.35 -21.73 10.91
N MET A 9 24.84 -20.48 11.06
CA MET A 9 26.07 -20.16 11.79
C MET A 9 26.06 -20.66 13.25
N GLU A 10 24.91 -20.65 13.91
CA GLU A 10 24.77 -21.11 15.29
C GLU A 10 25.07 -22.62 15.43
N HIS A 11 24.92 -23.37 14.36
CA HIS A 11 25.16 -24.81 14.33
C HIS A 11 26.61 -25.21 13.96
N ILE A 12 27.47 -24.22 13.61
CA ILE A 12 28.90 -24.53 13.28
C ILE A 12 29.61 -25.27 14.39
N PRO A 13 29.51 -24.89 15.69
CA PRO A 13 30.15 -25.64 16.74
C PRO A 13 29.66 -27.10 16.87
N THR A 14 28.36 -27.30 16.72
CA THR A 14 27.73 -28.62 16.74
C THR A 14 28.14 -29.45 15.53
N TYR A 15 28.16 -28.85 14.33
CA TYR A 15 28.66 -29.51 13.13
C TYR A 15 30.10 -30.02 13.30
N ILE A 16 31.01 -29.17 13.82
CA ILE A 16 32.40 -29.50 14.05
C ILE A 16 32.52 -30.66 15.06
N ARG A 17 31.80 -30.61 16.19
CA ARG A 17 31.85 -31.70 17.21
C ARG A 17 31.34 -33.00 16.62
N ARG A 18 30.24 -32.99 15.86
CA ARG A 18 29.70 -34.21 15.24
C ARG A 18 30.60 -34.73 14.12
N HIS A 19 31.20 -33.86 13.32
CA HIS A 19 32.16 -34.23 12.29
C HIS A 19 33.40 -34.94 12.87
N HIS A 20 33.88 -34.52 14.03
CA HIS A 20 35.01 -35.12 14.72
C HIS A 20 34.62 -36.27 15.66
N GLY A 21 33.37 -36.71 15.67
CA GLY A 21 32.90 -37.80 16.52
C GLY A 21 32.82 -37.47 18.01
N LEU A 22 32.92 -36.19 18.38
CA LEU A 22 32.86 -35.72 19.77
C LEU A 22 31.42 -35.61 20.29
N GLU A 23 30.44 -35.61 19.39
CA GLU A 23 29.02 -35.59 19.70
C GLU A 23 28.29 -36.52 18.74
N PRO A 24 27.38 -37.40 19.22
CA PRO A 24 26.59 -38.26 18.34
C PRO A 24 25.54 -37.45 17.56
N VAL A 25 25.27 -37.87 16.33
CA VAL A 25 24.13 -37.35 15.57
C VAL A 25 22.83 -37.85 16.21
N SER A 26 21.98 -36.98 16.63
CA SER A 26 20.71 -37.31 17.29
C SER A 26 19.54 -36.55 16.62
N TYR A 27 18.44 -37.27 16.46
CA TYR A 27 17.16 -36.76 15.99
C TYR A 27 16.10 -36.80 17.10
N SER A 28 16.53 -36.85 18.38
CA SER A 28 15.67 -37.03 19.55
C SER A 28 14.64 -35.87 19.73
N GLU A 29 14.92 -34.73 19.19
CA GLU A 29 13.96 -33.59 19.15
C GLU A 29 12.78 -33.86 18.24
N PHE A 30 12.93 -34.72 17.24
CA PHE A 30 11.92 -35.07 16.25
C PHE A 30 11.80 -36.58 16.01
N PRO A 31 11.48 -37.39 17.05
CA PRO A 31 11.55 -38.85 16.98
C PRO A 31 10.66 -39.45 15.91
N HIS A 32 9.51 -38.83 15.62
CA HIS A 32 8.59 -39.27 14.56
C HIS A 32 9.08 -38.96 13.14
N ALA A 33 10.00 -38.00 13.00
CA ALA A 33 10.52 -37.55 11.70
C ALA A 33 11.90 -38.20 11.41
N GLU A 34 12.53 -38.87 12.35
CA GLU A 34 13.89 -39.46 12.21
C GLU A 34 14.05 -40.32 10.94
N LYS A 35 13.07 -41.18 10.64
CA LYS A 35 13.08 -42.02 9.44
C LYS A 35 13.10 -41.24 8.10
N TYR A 36 12.65 -40.00 8.14
CA TYR A 36 12.64 -39.10 6.98
C TYR A 36 13.85 -38.17 6.96
N LEU A 37 14.30 -37.71 8.13
CA LEU A 37 15.40 -36.76 8.27
C LEU A 37 16.78 -37.43 8.08
N LYS A 38 16.95 -38.62 8.60
CA LYS A 38 18.22 -39.34 8.58
C LYS A 38 18.78 -39.53 7.15
N PRO A 39 18.02 -40.02 6.16
CA PRO A 39 18.53 -40.17 4.79
C PRO A 39 18.96 -38.86 4.15
N ILE A 40 18.39 -37.72 4.59
CA ILE A 40 18.62 -36.40 4.00
C ILE A 40 19.80 -35.69 4.68
N LEU A 41 19.94 -35.86 6.00
CA LEU A 41 20.85 -35.09 6.82
C LEU A 41 22.09 -35.86 7.27
N ASP A 42 22.22 -37.16 7.01
CA ASP A 42 23.34 -37.95 7.43
C ASP A 42 24.70 -37.43 6.91
N GLU A 43 24.73 -36.95 5.65
CA GLU A 43 25.94 -36.37 5.06
C GLU A 43 26.35 -35.05 5.74
N THR A 44 25.43 -34.39 6.41
CA THR A 44 25.64 -33.10 7.09
C THR A 44 25.50 -33.18 8.60
N TYR A 45 25.73 -34.40 9.16
CA TYR A 45 25.75 -34.69 10.60
C TYR A 45 24.45 -34.24 11.33
N GLY A 46 23.31 -34.43 10.68
CA GLY A 46 21.98 -34.07 11.21
C GLY A 46 21.66 -32.59 11.21
N ILE A 47 22.42 -31.77 10.47
CA ILE A 47 22.22 -30.33 10.38
C ILE A 47 21.85 -29.99 8.96
N PRO A 48 20.72 -29.29 8.69
CA PRO A 48 20.39 -28.81 7.35
C PRO A 48 21.34 -27.69 6.92
N VAL A 49 22.22 -28.01 5.97
CA VAL A 49 23.26 -27.13 5.44
C VAL A 49 22.87 -26.55 4.08
N TYR A 50 22.24 -27.37 3.25
CA TYR A 50 21.90 -27.06 1.87
C TYR A 50 20.40 -26.77 1.73
N GLN A 51 20.06 -25.88 0.79
CA GLN A 51 18.66 -25.54 0.52
C GLN A 51 17.88 -26.76 -0.02
N GLU A 52 18.55 -27.61 -0.79
CA GLU A 52 18.01 -28.85 -1.32
C GLU A 52 17.57 -29.80 -0.21
N GLN A 53 18.30 -29.86 0.90
CA GLN A 53 17.92 -30.66 2.07
C GLN A 53 16.63 -30.15 2.71
N ILE A 54 16.41 -28.82 2.78
CA ILE A 54 15.17 -28.24 3.32
C ILE A 54 13.98 -28.62 2.42
N MET A 55 14.15 -28.58 1.09
CA MET A 55 13.12 -28.98 0.14
C MET A 55 12.83 -30.49 0.25
N GLN A 56 13.87 -31.32 0.39
CA GLN A 56 13.71 -32.77 0.59
C GLN A 56 13.00 -33.06 1.91
N ILE A 57 13.33 -32.36 2.98
CA ILE A 57 12.65 -32.49 4.29
C ILE A 57 11.18 -32.13 4.15
N ALA A 58 10.85 -30.99 3.53
CA ALA A 58 9.47 -30.56 3.31
C ALA A 58 8.68 -31.60 2.47
N SER A 59 9.34 -32.16 1.47
CA SER A 59 8.75 -33.24 0.66
C SER A 59 8.53 -34.53 1.46
N ALA A 60 9.57 -34.98 2.19
CA ALA A 60 9.53 -36.27 2.89
C ALA A 60 8.67 -36.27 4.16
N VAL A 61 8.59 -35.13 4.88
CA VAL A 61 7.90 -35.01 6.18
C VAL A 61 6.46 -34.47 5.98
N ALA A 62 6.28 -33.49 5.11
CA ALA A 62 5.00 -32.78 4.91
C ALA A 62 4.29 -33.15 3.61
N GLY A 63 4.90 -33.99 2.76
CA GLY A 63 4.28 -34.48 1.52
C GLY A 63 4.26 -33.43 0.38
N TYR A 64 4.98 -32.34 0.51
CA TYR A 64 5.10 -31.34 -0.56
C TYR A 64 5.82 -31.91 -1.78
N SER A 65 5.37 -31.56 -2.98
CA SER A 65 6.21 -31.73 -4.17
C SER A 65 7.46 -30.83 -4.06
N LEU A 66 8.53 -31.17 -4.76
CA LEU A 66 9.77 -30.34 -4.75
C LEU A 66 9.49 -28.91 -5.22
N GLY A 67 8.52 -28.72 -6.13
CA GLY A 67 8.09 -27.39 -6.57
C GLY A 67 7.38 -26.60 -5.48
N GLU A 68 6.51 -27.22 -4.70
CA GLU A 68 5.86 -26.60 -3.54
C GLU A 68 6.85 -26.31 -2.43
N ALA A 69 7.81 -27.22 -2.18
CA ALA A 69 8.88 -26.99 -1.22
C ALA A 69 9.80 -25.81 -1.62
N ASP A 70 10.00 -25.56 -2.91
CA ASP A 70 10.73 -24.38 -3.41
C ASP A 70 9.99 -23.07 -3.09
N LEU A 71 8.65 -23.08 -2.98
CA LEU A 71 7.87 -21.89 -2.60
C LEU A 71 8.13 -21.45 -1.16
N LEU A 72 8.50 -22.37 -0.25
CA LEU A 72 8.74 -22.07 1.17
C LEU A 72 9.90 -21.09 1.42
N ARG A 73 10.79 -20.91 0.47
CA ARG A 73 11.90 -19.96 0.55
C ARG A 73 11.59 -18.56 0.01
N ARG A 74 10.50 -18.42 -0.75
CA ARG A 74 10.12 -17.19 -1.45
C ARG A 74 9.13 -16.37 -0.61
N CYS A 75 9.66 -15.49 0.25
CA CYS A 75 8.87 -14.81 1.26
C CYS A 75 8.79 -13.31 1.04
N LEU A 76 7.74 -12.73 1.60
CA LEU A 76 7.58 -11.29 1.82
C LEU A 76 7.78 -11.01 3.30
N ALA A 77 8.38 -9.86 3.63
CA ALA A 77 8.57 -9.46 5.02
C ALA A 77 7.24 -9.14 5.70
N GLU A 78 7.22 -9.28 7.03
CA GLU A 78 6.15 -8.82 7.90
C GLU A 78 5.76 -7.36 7.59
N GLY A 79 4.47 -7.04 7.70
CA GLY A 79 3.92 -5.73 7.35
C GLY A 79 3.76 -5.49 5.84
N SER A 80 4.14 -6.44 4.97
CA SER A 80 3.83 -6.36 3.54
C SER A 80 2.32 -6.39 3.33
N LEU A 81 1.79 -5.43 2.56
CA LEU A 81 0.35 -5.28 2.38
C LEU A 81 -0.14 -6.13 1.21
N VAL A 82 -1.03 -7.07 1.51
CA VAL A 82 -1.75 -7.90 0.55
C VAL A 82 -3.13 -7.30 0.32
N LEU A 83 -3.56 -7.24 -0.93
CA LEU A 83 -4.88 -6.75 -1.30
C LEU A 83 -5.91 -7.87 -1.18
N ASP A 84 -6.86 -7.70 -0.26
CA ASP A 84 -8.07 -8.53 -0.20
C ASP A 84 -8.95 -8.20 -1.40
N ALA A 85 -9.13 -9.16 -2.29
CA ALA A 85 -9.86 -8.98 -3.53
C ALA A 85 -11.38 -8.89 -3.33
N ALA A 86 -11.90 -9.40 -2.21
CA ALA A 86 -13.32 -9.34 -1.87
C ALA A 86 -13.72 -7.95 -1.36
N THR A 87 -12.90 -7.37 -0.46
CA THR A 87 -13.24 -6.13 0.23
C THR A 87 -12.53 -4.90 -0.33
N GLY A 88 -11.39 -5.09 -1.02
CA GLY A 88 -10.50 -4.02 -1.48
C GLY A 88 -9.62 -3.45 -0.38
N GLN A 89 -9.63 -4.02 0.81
CA GLN A 89 -8.76 -3.62 1.91
C GLN A 89 -7.33 -4.12 1.70
N ARG A 90 -6.37 -3.39 2.22
CA ARG A 90 -4.98 -3.83 2.29
C ARG A 90 -4.71 -4.42 3.66
N VAL A 91 -4.41 -5.70 3.68
CA VAL A 91 -4.21 -6.50 4.88
C VAL A 91 -2.73 -6.81 5.04
N PRO A 92 -2.11 -6.56 6.20
CA PRO A 92 -0.75 -7.03 6.47
C PRO A 92 -0.65 -8.55 6.27
N ILE A 93 0.44 -9.02 5.66
CA ILE A 93 0.58 -10.43 5.27
C ILE A 93 0.42 -11.40 6.45
N GLU A 94 0.89 -11.02 7.64
CA GLU A 94 0.76 -11.78 8.88
C GLU A 94 -0.70 -11.90 9.37
N LYS A 95 -1.60 -11.09 8.83
CA LYS A 95 -3.05 -11.12 9.12
C LYS A 95 -3.87 -11.83 8.04
N VAL A 96 -3.23 -12.22 6.96
CA VAL A 96 -3.90 -13.03 5.91
C VAL A 96 -4.25 -14.40 6.48
N ARG A 97 -5.38 -14.96 6.06
CA ARG A 97 -5.88 -16.25 6.53
C ARG A 97 -6.36 -17.10 5.35
N PRO A 98 -6.31 -18.42 5.44
CA PRO A 98 -6.93 -19.32 4.46
C PRO A 98 -8.40 -18.96 4.24
N GLY A 99 -8.84 -19.00 2.99
CA GLY A 99 -10.19 -18.63 2.55
C GLY A 99 -10.38 -17.15 2.22
N MET A 100 -9.46 -16.25 2.59
CA MET A 100 -9.45 -14.88 2.05
C MET A 100 -9.18 -14.90 0.56
N GLU A 101 -9.75 -13.95 -0.19
CA GLU A 101 -9.51 -13.83 -1.63
C GLU A 101 -8.39 -12.82 -1.93
N VAL A 102 -7.49 -13.21 -2.80
CA VAL A 102 -6.39 -12.36 -3.30
C VAL A 102 -6.39 -12.34 -4.83
N PHE A 103 -5.60 -11.46 -5.43
CA PHE A 103 -5.39 -11.47 -6.86
C PHE A 103 -4.16 -12.29 -7.23
N SER A 104 -4.34 -13.22 -8.17
CA SER A 104 -3.28 -13.98 -8.82
C SER A 104 -3.22 -13.63 -10.31
N LEU A 105 -2.03 -13.68 -10.87
CA LEU A 105 -1.82 -13.42 -12.29
C LEU A 105 -2.00 -14.72 -13.08
N GLY A 106 -2.94 -14.71 -14.03
CA GLY A 106 -3.16 -15.83 -14.95
C GLY A 106 -2.14 -15.86 -16.10
N PRO A 107 -2.15 -16.95 -16.89
CA PRO A 107 -1.25 -17.12 -18.03
C PRO A 107 -1.51 -16.12 -19.18
N ASP A 108 -2.69 -15.51 -19.20
CA ASP A 108 -3.09 -14.44 -20.11
C ASP A 108 -2.73 -13.03 -19.59
N TYR A 109 -1.92 -12.94 -18.53
CA TYR A 109 -1.53 -11.72 -17.85
C TYR A 109 -2.69 -10.90 -17.26
N ARG A 110 -3.83 -11.55 -16.96
CA ARG A 110 -4.95 -10.94 -16.24
C ARG A 110 -4.94 -11.32 -14.78
N LEU A 111 -5.48 -10.43 -13.95
CA LEU A 111 -5.63 -10.67 -12.52
C LEU A 111 -6.96 -11.41 -12.25
N TYR A 112 -6.87 -12.55 -11.60
CA TYR A 112 -7.98 -13.38 -11.18
C TYR A 112 -8.10 -13.40 -9.67
N ARG A 113 -9.33 -13.40 -9.17
CA ARG A 113 -9.60 -13.61 -7.74
C ARG A 113 -9.45 -15.08 -7.43
N VAL A 114 -8.62 -15.38 -6.44
CA VAL A 114 -8.36 -16.75 -5.99
C VAL A 114 -8.36 -16.80 -4.47
N PRO A 115 -8.82 -17.91 -3.86
CA PRO A 115 -8.74 -18.07 -2.42
C PRO A 115 -7.29 -18.33 -2.00
N VAL A 116 -6.95 -17.81 -0.83
CA VAL A 116 -5.71 -18.19 -0.12
C VAL A 116 -5.92 -19.62 0.40
N LEU A 117 -5.09 -20.54 -0.04
CA LEU A 117 -5.17 -21.92 0.38
C LEU A 117 -4.49 -22.13 1.73
N GLU A 118 -3.28 -21.56 1.88
CA GLU A 118 -2.44 -21.71 3.05
C GLU A 118 -1.62 -20.45 3.31
N VAL A 119 -1.25 -20.21 4.54
CA VAL A 119 -0.31 -19.16 4.98
C VAL A 119 0.80 -19.81 5.77
N LEU A 120 2.03 -19.66 5.30
CA LEU A 120 3.20 -20.28 5.89
C LEU A 120 4.10 -19.20 6.50
N GLU A 121 4.52 -19.41 7.73
CA GLU A 121 5.51 -18.60 8.40
C GLU A 121 6.90 -19.25 8.21
N SER A 122 7.81 -18.52 7.57
CA SER A 122 9.13 -19.04 7.20
C SER A 122 10.24 -18.61 8.15
N GLY A 123 9.90 -18.08 9.33
CA GLY A 123 10.85 -17.61 10.32
C GLY A 123 11.70 -16.42 9.86
N VAL A 124 12.85 -16.22 10.48
CA VAL A 124 13.78 -15.12 10.15
C VAL A 124 14.56 -15.46 8.88
N ARG A 125 14.52 -14.54 7.90
CA ARG A 125 15.18 -14.68 6.60
C ARG A 125 15.91 -13.40 6.24
N GLU A 126 16.93 -13.53 5.43
CA GLU A 126 17.54 -12.38 4.75
C GLU A 126 16.56 -11.82 3.74
N VAL A 127 16.35 -10.50 3.78
CA VAL A 127 15.43 -9.80 2.89
C VAL A 127 16.08 -8.57 2.26
N VAL A 128 15.66 -8.25 1.06
CA VAL A 128 16.13 -7.10 0.29
C VAL A 128 14.98 -6.11 0.11
N ARG A 129 15.29 -4.83 0.24
CA ARG A 129 14.33 -3.76 -0.05
C ARG A 129 14.39 -3.36 -1.52
N LEU A 130 13.40 -3.80 -2.28
CA LEU A 130 13.20 -3.39 -3.66
C LEU A 130 12.47 -2.02 -3.67
N ARG A 131 13.05 -1.03 -4.35
CA ARG A 131 12.39 0.25 -4.63
C ARG A 131 12.30 0.49 -6.13
N THR A 132 11.09 0.69 -6.62
CA THR A 132 10.83 0.98 -8.02
C THR A 132 10.99 2.47 -8.33
N ARG A 133 11.20 2.81 -9.60
CA ARG A 133 11.21 4.20 -10.07
C ARG A 133 9.89 4.93 -9.83
N SER A 134 8.77 4.20 -9.81
CA SER A 134 7.45 4.75 -9.44
C SER A 134 7.31 5.05 -7.95
N GLY A 135 8.32 4.78 -7.12
CA GLY A 135 8.33 5.03 -5.68
C GLY A 135 7.69 3.93 -4.85
N ARG A 136 7.28 2.81 -5.46
CA ARG A 136 6.77 1.65 -4.73
C ARG A 136 7.92 0.90 -4.08
N THR A 137 7.69 0.36 -2.90
CA THR A 137 8.68 -0.40 -2.12
C THR A 137 8.10 -1.74 -1.73
N LEU A 138 8.90 -2.79 -1.85
CA LEU A 138 8.64 -4.14 -1.36
C LEU A 138 9.85 -4.61 -0.55
N VAL A 139 9.63 -5.45 0.46
CA VAL A 139 10.68 -6.12 1.21
C VAL A 139 10.45 -7.62 1.08
N LEU A 140 11.39 -8.33 0.47
CA LEU A 140 11.22 -9.72 0.03
C LEU A 140 12.56 -10.45 0.01
N THR A 141 12.51 -11.79 -0.04
CA THR A 141 13.73 -12.60 -0.15
C THR A 141 14.41 -12.40 -1.50
N PRO A 142 15.76 -12.57 -1.60
CA PRO A 142 16.51 -12.38 -2.84
C PRO A 142 16.05 -13.26 -4.02
N ASP A 143 15.58 -14.45 -3.72
CA ASP A 143 15.10 -15.45 -4.68
C ASP A 143 13.61 -15.27 -5.08
N HIS A 144 12.94 -14.25 -4.54
CA HIS A 144 11.54 -13.99 -4.86
C HIS A 144 11.37 -13.64 -6.34
N PRO A 145 10.48 -14.32 -7.09
CA PRO A 145 10.33 -14.10 -8.52
C PRO A 145 9.61 -12.78 -8.81
N LEU A 146 10.14 -12.06 -9.77
CA LEU A 146 9.52 -10.88 -10.33
C LEU A 146 9.28 -11.09 -11.84
N LEU A 147 8.14 -10.65 -12.32
CA LEU A 147 7.82 -10.73 -13.74
C LEU A 147 8.52 -9.60 -14.50
N THR A 148 9.34 -9.98 -15.46
CA THR A 148 10.06 -9.09 -16.38
C THR A 148 9.55 -9.27 -17.81
N PRO A 149 9.94 -8.45 -18.80
CA PRO A 149 9.62 -8.68 -20.22
C PRO A 149 10.08 -10.05 -20.74
N GLU A 150 11.09 -10.64 -20.11
CA GLU A 150 11.67 -11.93 -20.49
C GLU A 150 11.11 -13.10 -19.68
N GLY A 151 10.07 -12.86 -18.86
CA GLY A 151 9.45 -13.85 -17.99
C GLY A 151 9.80 -13.66 -16.51
N TRP A 152 9.46 -14.67 -15.70
CA TRP A 152 9.71 -14.69 -14.27
C TRP A 152 11.18 -14.92 -13.95
N LYS A 153 11.80 -14.02 -13.17
CA LYS A 153 13.19 -14.13 -12.73
C LYS A 153 13.32 -13.81 -11.24
N PRO A 154 14.22 -14.50 -10.50
CA PRO A 154 14.53 -14.15 -9.13
C PRO A 154 15.08 -12.72 -9.02
N LEU A 155 14.78 -12.02 -7.92
CA LEU A 155 15.26 -10.65 -7.71
C LEU A 155 16.80 -10.56 -7.74
N CYS A 156 17.50 -11.55 -7.17
CA CYS A 156 18.98 -11.58 -7.13
C CYS A 156 19.62 -11.61 -8.54
N ASP A 157 18.91 -12.09 -9.55
CA ASP A 157 19.41 -12.18 -10.94
C ASP A 157 19.12 -10.92 -11.75
N LEU A 158 18.46 -9.94 -11.16
CA LEU A 158 18.00 -8.74 -11.86
C LEU A 158 18.97 -7.56 -11.69
N PRO A 159 19.63 -7.10 -12.75
CA PRO A 159 20.41 -5.86 -12.72
C PRO A 159 19.55 -4.66 -12.34
N LEU A 160 20.19 -3.65 -11.73
CA LEU A 160 19.53 -2.37 -11.48
C LEU A 160 19.00 -1.76 -12.79
N GLY A 161 17.76 -1.30 -12.74
CA GLY A 161 17.10 -0.71 -13.92
C GLY A 161 16.27 -1.69 -14.74
N THR A 162 16.29 -3.00 -14.40
CA THR A 162 15.43 -3.99 -15.07
C THR A 162 13.96 -3.62 -14.93
N PRO A 163 13.18 -3.58 -16.02
CA PRO A 163 11.75 -3.39 -15.97
C PRO A 163 11.06 -4.57 -15.27
N ILE A 164 10.13 -4.27 -14.36
CA ILE A 164 9.28 -5.29 -13.73
C ILE A 164 7.81 -4.98 -13.95
N ALA A 165 6.99 -6.01 -14.06
CA ALA A 165 5.56 -5.87 -14.26
C ALA A 165 4.89 -5.28 -13.02
N VAL A 166 3.92 -4.39 -13.27
CA VAL A 166 3.01 -3.84 -12.25
C VAL A 166 1.59 -3.87 -12.81
N PRO A 167 0.55 -4.00 -11.97
CA PRO A 167 -0.82 -3.98 -12.48
C PRO A 167 -1.16 -2.61 -13.09
N ALA A 168 -1.82 -2.62 -14.24
CA ALA A 168 -2.34 -1.42 -14.89
C ALA A 168 -3.59 -0.88 -14.18
N GLU A 169 -4.40 -1.78 -13.65
CA GLU A 169 -5.59 -1.51 -12.87
C GLU A 169 -5.76 -2.62 -11.83
N LEU A 170 -6.27 -2.29 -10.66
CA LEU A 170 -6.66 -3.28 -9.65
C LEU A 170 -8.16 -3.52 -9.78
N PRO A 171 -8.61 -4.72 -10.19
CA PRO A 171 -10.02 -5.00 -10.49
C PRO A 171 -10.86 -5.22 -9.21
N VAL A 172 -10.80 -4.28 -8.29
CA VAL A 172 -11.57 -4.29 -7.04
C VAL A 172 -12.90 -3.61 -7.25
N ALA A 173 -13.98 -4.36 -7.20
CA ALA A 173 -15.32 -3.81 -7.42
C ALA A 173 -15.76 -2.83 -6.32
N GLY A 174 -15.38 -3.10 -5.06
CA GLY A 174 -15.95 -2.42 -3.91
C GLY A 174 -17.46 -2.72 -3.76
N HIS A 175 -18.03 -2.50 -2.60
CA HIS A 175 -19.45 -2.79 -2.33
C HIS A 175 -20.17 -1.65 -1.62
N LEU A 176 -19.44 -0.69 -1.03
CA LEU A 176 -20.04 0.44 -0.33
C LEU A 176 -20.33 1.60 -1.28
N ALA A 177 -21.53 2.15 -1.17
CA ALA A 177 -21.97 3.35 -1.86
C ALA A 177 -22.61 4.32 -0.83
N PRO A 178 -21.77 4.94 0.03
CA PRO A 178 -22.30 5.85 1.05
C PRO A 178 -22.87 7.13 0.42
N PRO A 179 -23.70 7.89 1.16
CA PRO A 179 -24.23 9.17 0.70
C PRO A 179 -23.11 10.15 0.30
N GLU A 180 -23.36 11.00 -0.70
CA GLU A 180 -22.39 11.98 -1.22
C GLU A 180 -21.85 12.88 -0.10
N GLU A 181 -22.71 13.28 0.83
CA GLU A 181 -22.35 14.16 1.95
C GLU A 181 -21.27 13.53 2.84
N ARG A 182 -21.41 12.24 3.14
CA ARG A 182 -20.41 11.50 3.92
C ARG A 182 -19.08 11.45 3.19
N VAL A 183 -19.10 11.03 1.92
CA VAL A 183 -17.88 10.92 1.09
C VAL A 183 -17.18 12.28 0.97
N THR A 184 -17.95 13.34 0.70
CA THR A 184 -17.43 14.70 0.53
C THR A 184 -16.79 15.21 1.82
N LEU A 185 -17.45 15.06 2.98
CA LEU A 185 -16.89 15.50 4.26
C LEU A 185 -15.62 14.76 4.62
N LEU A 186 -15.57 13.45 4.44
CA LEU A 186 -14.36 12.66 4.69
C LEU A 186 -13.18 13.15 3.84
N ALA A 187 -13.41 13.38 2.55
CA ALA A 187 -12.37 13.83 1.63
C ALA A 187 -11.88 15.25 1.96
N LEU A 188 -12.79 16.20 2.17
CA LEU A 188 -12.44 17.60 2.47
C LEU A 188 -11.71 17.71 3.82
N LEU A 189 -12.17 16.99 4.85
CA LEU A 189 -11.53 16.98 6.18
C LEU A 189 -10.17 16.28 6.16
N LEU A 190 -10.01 15.26 5.33
CA LEU A 190 -8.72 14.58 5.19
C LEU A 190 -7.66 15.51 4.60
N GLY A 191 -8.02 16.33 3.60
CA GLY A 191 -7.14 17.35 3.03
C GLY A 191 -6.99 18.54 3.99
N ASP A 192 -7.83 19.56 3.82
CA ASP A 192 -7.76 20.85 4.51
C ASP A 192 -8.44 20.89 5.88
N GLY A 193 -8.74 19.72 6.48
CA GLY A 193 -9.37 19.66 7.80
C GLY A 193 -8.37 19.52 8.95
N ASN A 194 -8.75 20.08 10.12
CA ASN A 194 -8.14 19.74 11.38
C ASN A 194 -8.95 18.65 12.08
N THR A 195 -8.46 17.43 12.03
CA THR A 195 -9.08 16.24 12.60
C THR A 195 -8.45 15.79 13.94
N LYS A 196 -7.44 16.52 14.42
CA LYS A 196 -6.71 16.16 15.66
C LYS A 196 -7.62 16.14 16.91
N LEU A 197 -8.77 16.82 16.86
CA LEU A 197 -9.76 16.92 17.94
C LEU A 197 -9.18 17.26 19.33
N SER A 198 -7.97 17.82 19.40
CA SER A 198 -7.36 18.29 20.63
C SER A 198 -7.71 19.76 20.85
N GLY A 199 -8.50 20.05 21.88
CA GLY A 199 -8.78 21.40 22.33
C GLY A 199 -7.77 21.88 23.38
N ARG A 200 -7.62 23.20 23.57
CA ARG A 200 -7.05 23.77 24.80
C ARG A 200 -7.90 23.34 26.00
N ARG A 201 -7.30 23.25 27.22
CA ARG A 201 -8.04 23.01 28.46
C ARG A 201 -9.25 23.96 28.51
N GLY A 202 -10.47 23.40 28.61
CA GLY A 202 -11.73 24.15 28.67
C GLY A 202 -12.47 24.37 27.34
N THR A 203 -11.89 24.03 26.18
CA THR A 203 -12.60 24.08 24.90
C THR A 203 -12.93 22.68 24.39
N ARG A 204 -14.19 22.50 23.93
CA ARG A 204 -14.58 21.25 23.27
C ARG A 204 -13.88 21.16 21.93
N PRO A 205 -13.13 20.09 21.64
CA PRO A 205 -12.48 19.94 20.34
C PRO A 205 -13.54 19.78 19.25
N ASN A 206 -13.48 20.62 18.22
CA ASN A 206 -14.36 20.58 17.06
C ASN A 206 -13.58 20.15 15.83
N ALA A 207 -14.27 19.66 14.80
CA ALA A 207 -13.72 19.53 13.47
C ALA A 207 -13.72 20.89 12.79
N PHE A 208 -12.59 21.27 12.19
CA PHE A 208 -12.44 22.52 11.45
C PHE A 208 -12.05 22.22 10.02
N PHE A 209 -12.63 23.01 9.11
CA PHE A 209 -12.24 23.00 7.70
C PHE A 209 -11.77 24.41 7.30
N TYR A 210 -10.67 24.47 6.53
CA TYR A 210 -10.03 25.71 6.15
C TYR A 210 -9.97 25.84 4.63
N SER A 211 -10.49 26.94 4.09
CA SER A 211 -10.36 27.22 2.65
C SER A 211 -10.49 28.72 2.35
N LYS A 212 -10.01 29.12 1.16
CA LYS A 212 -10.35 30.39 0.53
C LYS A 212 -11.32 30.19 -0.64
N ASP A 213 -11.49 28.97 -1.11
CA ASP A 213 -12.32 28.65 -2.26
C ASP A 213 -13.79 28.60 -1.85
N PRO A 214 -14.66 29.44 -2.46
CA PRO A 214 -16.06 29.52 -2.11
C PRO A 214 -16.84 28.22 -2.43
N GLU A 215 -16.48 27.48 -3.50
CA GLU A 215 -17.14 26.22 -3.83
C GLU A 215 -16.84 25.13 -2.79
N LEU A 216 -15.58 25.06 -2.32
CA LEU A 216 -15.18 24.13 -1.27
C LEU A 216 -15.90 24.45 0.06
N LEU A 217 -15.97 25.74 0.41
CA LEU A 217 -16.69 26.19 1.61
C LEU A 217 -18.19 25.87 1.55
N ALA A 218 -18.81 26.12 0.38
CA ALA A 218 -20.23 25.82 0.17
C ALA A 218 -20.49 24.31 0.20
N ALA A 219 -19.65 23.50 -0.43
CA ALA A 219 -19.77 22.04 -0.40
C ALA A 219 -19.64 21.49 1.01
N TYR A 220 -18.62 21.93 1.77
CA TYR A 220 -18.46 21.51 3.17
C TYR A 220 -19.65 21.88 4.03
N ARG A 221 -20.12 23.15 3.96
CA ARG A 221 -21.29 23.63 4.72
C ARG A 221 -22.55 22.81 4.40
N ARG A 222 -22.89 22.67 3.11
CA ARG A 222 -24.06 21.90 2.66
C ARG A 222 -24.02 20.45 3.22
N CYS A 223 -22.88 19.77 3.10
CA CYS A 223 -22.76 18.41 3.56
C CYS A 223 -22.79 18.28 5.09
N ALA A 224 -22.19 19.24 5.82
CA ALA A 224 -22.24 19.24 7.29
C ALA A 224 -23.66 19.52 7.82
N GLU A 225 -24.38 20.44 7.21
CA GLU A 225 -25.78 20.78 7.54
C GLU A 225 -26.71 19.60 7.20
N ALA A 226 -26.48 18.88 6.09
CA ALA A 226 -27.24 17.68 5.73
C ALA A 226 -27.07 16.55 6.75
N LEU A 227 -25.91 16.44 7.42
CA LEU A 227 -25.71 15.55 8.55
C LEU A 227 -26.33 16.07 9.87
N GLY A 228 -26.94 17.25 9.86
CA GLY A 228 -27.57 17.90 11.00
C GLY A 228 -26.60 18.73 11.87
N ALA A 229 -25.40 19.03 11.43
CA ALA A 229 -24.52 19.94 12.16
C ALA A 229 -24.90 21.40 11.94
N LYS A 230 -24.61 22.26 12.92
CA LYS A 230 -24.58 23.71 12.73
C LYS A 230 -23.19 24.12 12.29
N VAL A 231 -23.07 25.09 11.35
CA VAL A 231 -21.79 25.54 10.83
C VAL A 231 -21.60 27.03 11.13
N LYS A 232 -20.50 27.37 11.82
CA LYS A 232 -20.05 28.74 12.02
C LYS A 232 -18.84 29.03 11.14
N ALA A 233 -18.79 30.22 10.57
CA ALA A 233 -17.70 30.71 9.76
C ALA A 233 -16.92 31.81 10.50
N TYR A 234 -15.60 31.73 10.39
CA TYR A 234 -14.66 32.73 10.91
C TYR A 234 -13.69 33.08 9.77
N VAL A 235 -13.54 34.37 9.50
CA VAL A 235 -12.59 34.84 8.49
C VAL A 235 -11.33 35.33 9.19
N HIS A 236 -10.18 34.79 8.80
CA HIS A 236 -8.89 35.26 9.33
C HIS A 236 -8.59 36.64 8.76
N PRO A 237 -8.41 37.69 9.61
CA PRO A 237 -8.40 39.08 9.16
C PRO A 237 -7.24 39.40 8.20
N THR A 238 -6.07 38.78 8.39
CA THR A 238 -4.88 39.05 7.59
C THR A 238 -4.79 38.18 6.35
N THR A 239 -5.16 36.89 6.45
CA THR A 239 -4.96 35.93 5.35
C THR A 239 -6.18 35.75 4.47
N GLY A 240 -7.35 36.13 4.93
CA GLY A 240 -8.64 35.91 4.26
C GLY A 240 -9.07 34.42 4.24
N VAL A 241 -8.37 33.54 4.95
CA VAL A 241 -8.77 32.13 5.08
C VAL A 241 -10.04 32.04 5.90
N VAL A 242 -11.03 31.35 5.37
CA VAL A 242 -12.27 31.05 6.08
C VAL A 242 -12.13 29.73 6.82
N THR A 243 -12.43 29.76 8.11
CA THR A 243 -12.52 28.57 8.97
C THR A 243 -14.00 28.24 9.17
N LEU A 244 -14.41 27.04 8.79
CA LEU A 244 -15.72 26.51 9.11
C LEU A 244 -15.59 25.57 10.31
N ALA A 245 -16.31 25.89 11.39
CA ALA A 245 -16.40 25.06 12.60
C ALA A 245 -17.76 24.39 12.66
N THR A 246 -17.80 23.10 12.87
CA THR A 246 -19.05 22.38 13.10
C THR A 246 -19.41 22.35 14.58
N LEU A 247 -20.70 22.37 14.85
CA LEU A 247 -21.27 22.37 16.19
C LEU A 247 -22.43 21.40 16.26
N ALA A 248 -22.71 20.94 17.46
CA ALA A 248 -23.90 20.16 17.74
C ALA A 248 -25.20 20.90 17.40
N PRO A 249 -26.24 20.23 16.90
CA PRO A 249 -27.51 20.85 16.51
C PRO A 249 -28.26 21.52 17.69
N ARG A 250 -28.08 20.99 18.90
CA ARG A 250 -28.69 21.47 20.16
C ARG A 250 -27.76 21.22 21.35
N PRO A 251 -27.94 21.95 22.47
CA PRO A 251 -27.20 21.70 23.70
C PRO A 251 -27.34 20.23 24.14
N GLY A 252 -26.24 19.62 24.59
CA GLY A 252 -26.21 18.21 25.03
C GLY A 252 -26.07 17.19 23.89
N ALA A 253 -26.33 17.54 22.63
CA ALA A 253 -26.12 16.66 21.50
C ALA A 253 -24.63 16.58 21.12
N GLN A 254 -24.24 15.52 20.40
CA GLN A 254 -22.92 15.42 19.78
C GLN A 254 -22.90 16.13 18.43
N ASP A 255 -21.73 16.70 18.08
CA ASP A 255 -21.49 17.20 16.73
C ASP A 255 -21.42 16.01 15.74
N PRO A 256 -22.32 15.95 14.73
CA PRO A 256 -22.35 14.83 13.78
C PRO A 256 -21.07 14.70 12.96
N VAL A 257 -20.42 15.81 12.61
CA VAL A 257 -19.17 15.78 11.84
C VAL A 257 -18.00 15.30 12.70
N LYS A 258 -17.96 15.70 13.96
CA LYS A 258 -16.97 15.17 14.90
C LYS A 258 -17.14 13.66 15.10
N ARG A 259 -18.39 13.18 15.22
CA ARG A 259 -18.69 11.75 15.31
C ARG A 259 -18.21 11.03 14.04
N LEU A 260 -18.48 11.57 12.86
CA LEU A 260 -18.00 11.05 11.58
C LEU A 260 -16.45 10.89 11.56
N VAL A 261 -15.71 11.89 12.03
CA VAL A 261 -14.23 11.88 12.07
C VAL A 261 -13.73 10.75 12.99
N VAL A 262 -14.37 10.55 14.14
CA VAL A 262 -14.01 9.48 15.10
C VAL A 262 -14.32 8.10 14.53
N GLU A 263 -15.54 7.90 14.03
CA GLU A 263 -16.00 6.63 13.44
C GLU A 263 -15.14 6.22 12.23
N ALA A 264 -14.72 7.18 11.42
CA ALA A 264 -13.86 6.94 10.26
C ALA A 264 -12.36 6.77 10.62
N GLY A 265 -11.99 6.82 11.91
CA GLY A 265 -10.59 6.68 12.34
C GLY A 265 -9.67 7.81 11.87
N MET A 266 -10.22 9.01 11.61
CA MET A 266 -9.46 10.14 11.05
C MET A 266 -8.75 11.02 12.09
N VAL A 267 -8.80 10.65 13.38
CA VAL A 267 -8.16 11.43 14.45
C VAL A 267 -6.65 11.20 14.40
N ALA A 268 -5.94 12.09 13.71
CA ALA A 268 -4.51 11.96 13.47
C ALA A 268 -3.82 13.31 13.29
N LYS A 269 -2.51 13.35 13.50
CA LYS A 269 -1.66 14.48 13.09
C LYS A 269 -1.47 14.45 11.56
N ALA A 270 -0.99 15.57 10.98
CA ALA A 270 -0.82 15.70 9.53
C ALA A 270 0.05 14.60 8.91
N GLU A 271 1.15 14.25 9.57
CA GLU A 271 2.10 13.21 9.15
C GLU A 271 1.60 11.77 9.35
N GLU A 272 0.57 11.58 10.16
CA GLU A 272 -0.03 10.28 10.50
C GLU A 272 -1.34 10.03 9.73
N LYS A 273 -1.86 11.04 9.01
CA LYS A 273 -3.10 10.90 8.24
C LYS A 273 -3.06 9.70 7.30
N ARG A 274 -4.16 8.97 7.23
CA ARG A 274 -4.41 7.86 6.30
C ARG A 274 -5.78 8.02 5.68
N VAL A 275 -5.98 7.43 4.53
CA VAL A 275 -7.33 7.27 3.97
C VAL A 275 -8.16 6.41 4.92
N PRO A 276 -9.40 6.83 5.27
CA PRO A 276 -10.30 6.01 6.09
C PRO A 276 -10.49 4.61 5.50
N GLU A 277 -10.53 3.62 6.37
CA GLU A 277 -10.58 2.20 5.95
C GLU A 277 -11.82 1.89 5.08
N GLU A 278 -12.96 2.51 5.37
CA GLU A 278 -14.18 2.33 4.60
C GLU A 278 -14.04 2.73 3.12
N VAL A 279 -13.16 3.70 2.78
CA VAL A 279 -12.95 4.19 1.42
C VAL A 279 -12.38 3.09 0.52
N PHE A 280 -11.59 2.18 1.06
CA PHE A 280 -11.09 1.04 0.30
C PHE A 280 -12.19 0.05 -0.13
N ARG A 281 -13.37 0.14 0.48
CA ARG A 281 -14.55 -0.67 0.15
C ARG A 281 -15.55 0.06 -0.76
N TYR A 282 -15.28 1.31 -1.14
CA TYR A 282 -16.18 2.11 -1.98
C TYR A 282 -16.28 1.55 -3.39
N ARG A 283 -17.49 1.61 -3.95
CA ARG A 283 -17.73 1.43 -5.39
C ARG A 283 -17.01 2.49 -6.18
N ARG A 284 -16.80 2.22 -7.47
CA ARG A 284 -16.01 3.06 -8.39
C ARG A 284 -16.43 4.53 -8.39
N GLU A 285 -17.73 4.80 -8.41
CA GLU A 285 -18.29 6.15 -8.44
C GLU A 285 -18.03 6.90 -7.12
N ALA A 286 -18.26 6.25 -5.98
CA ALA A 286 -18.00 6.84 -4.66
C ALA A 286 -16.50 7.08 -4.43
N LEU A 287 -15.65 6.17 -4.95
CA LEU A 287 -14.21 6.32 -4.92
C LEU A 287 -13.75 7.50 -5.78
N ALA A 288 -14.30 7.65 -6.99
CA ALA A 288 -14.00 8.79 -7.87
C ALA A 288 -14.45 10.13 -7.25
N LEU A 289 -15.62 10.17 -6.63
CA LEU A 289 -16.09 11.32 -5.85
C LEU A 289 -15.13 11.66 -4.71
N PHE A 290 -14.74 10.66 -3.91
CA PHE A 290 -13.78 10.85 -2.79
C PHE A 290 -12.47 11.46 -3.29
N LEU A 291 -11.88 10.88 -4.33
CA LEU A 291 -10.63 11.39 -4.91
C LEU A 291 -10.81 12.79 -5.51
N GLY A 292 -11.91 13.05 -6.21
CA GLY A 292 -12.21 14.40 -6.76
C GLY A 292 -12.27 15.46 -5.68
N ARG A 293 -12.98 15.21 -4.58
CA ARG A 293 -13.04 16.12 -3.43
C ARG A 293 -11.67 16.26 -2.73
N LEU A 294 -10.92 15.17 -2.59
CA LEU A 294 -9.58 15.20 -1.99
C LEU A 294 -8.59 15.98 -2.86
N PHE A 295 -8.59 15.78 -4.18
CA PHE A 295 -7.77 16.57 -5.11
C PHE A 295 -8.19 18.04 -5.19
N SER A 296 -9.43 18.36 -4.84
CA SER A 296 -9.88 19.76 -4.73
C SER A 296 -9.19 20.51 -3.57
N THR A 297 -8.71 19.81 -2.55
CA THR A 297 -7.92 20.38 -1.43
C THR A 297 -6.43 20.43 -1.79
N ASP A 298 -5.67 19.41 -1.47
CA ASP A 298 -4.20 19.31 -1.60
C ASP A 298 -3.70 18.92 -3.00
N GLY A 299 -4.61 18.76 -3.98
CA GLY A 299 -4.24 18.50 -5.37
C GLY A 299 -3.76 19.75 -6.10
N SER A 300 -2.96 19.57 -7.13
CA SER A 300 -2.56 20.61 -8.08
C SER A 300 -2.75 20.13 -9.52
N VAL A 301 -3.23 21.00 -10.37
CA VAL A 301 -3.33 20.75 -11.82
C VAL A 301 -2.46 21.79 -12.53
N GLU A 302 -1.40 21.31 -13.17
CA GLU A 302 -0.41 22.10 -13.89
C GLU A 302 -0.49 21.84 -15.40
N LYS A 303 0.27 22.58 -16.20
CA LYS A 303 0.24 22.48 -17.68
C LYS A 303 0.50 21.07 -18.25
N LYS A 304 1.20 20.20 -17.52
CA LYS A 304 1.64 18.87 -18.02
C LYS A 304 1.39 17.72 -17.06
N ARG A 305 0.85 17.98 -15.87
CA ARG A 305 0.72 16.99 -14.81
C ARG A 305 -0.35 17.34 -13.80
N ILE A 306 -0.81 16.32 -13.12
CA ILE A 306 -1.67 16.44 -11.94
C ILE A 306 -0.87 15.88 -10.76
N SER A 307 -0.93 16.55 -9.61
CA SER A 307 -0.25 16.06 -8.40
C SER A 307 -1.14 16.18 -7.17
N TYR A 308 -0.85 15.36 -6.18
CA TYR A 308 -1.40 15.43 -4.83
C TYR A 308 -0.26 15.44 -3.84
N SER A 309 -0.25 16.39 -2.91
CA SER A 309 0.83 16.58 -1.93
C SER A 309 0.36 16.26 -0.53
N SER A 310 1.21 15.62 0.28
CA SER A 310 0.90 15.28 1.67
C SER A 310 2.14 15.30 2.56
N ALA A 311 1.94 15.66 3.83
CA ALA A 311 2.94 15.46 4.87
C ALA A 311 3.03 13.99 5.33
N SER A 312 2.02 13.18 5.04
CA SER A 312 1.98 11.75 5.36
C SER A 312 2.38 10.90 4.16
N LEU A 313 3.43 10.09 4.32
CA LEU A 313 3.80 9.08 3.34
C LEU A 313 2.69 8.04 3.18
N GLY A 314 2.08 7.62 4.30
CA GLY A 314 1.00 6.64 4.28
C GLY A 314 -0.21 7.14 3.48
N LEU A 315 -0.62 8.40 3.66
CA LEU A 315 -1.71 8.99 2.87
C LEU A 315 -1.36 9.07 1.39
N ALA A 316 -0.15 9.46 1.04
CA ALA A 316 0.30 9.50 -0.35
C ALA A 316 0.31 8.10 -0.99
N GLN A 317 0.73 7.07 -0.26
CA GLN A 317 0.66 5.67 -0.70
C GLN A 317 -0.78 5.19 -0.88
N ASP A 318 -1.69 5.58 0.03
CA ASP A 318 -3.11 5.26 -0.06
C ASP A 318 -3.74 5.89 -1.30
N VAL A 319 -3.48 7.17 -1.56
CA VAL A 319 -3.97 7.88 -2.75
C VAL A 319 -3.46 7.23 -4.04
N ALA A 320 -2.15 6.90 -4.11
CA ALA A 320 -1.58 6.20 -5.26
C ALA A 320 -2.22 4.82 -5.51
N HIS A 321 -2.56 4.10 -4.44
CA HIS A 321 -3.26 2.82 -4.52
C HIS A 321 -4.71 2.99 -5.02
N LEU A 322 -5.44 3.99 -4.51
CA LEU A 322 -6.82 4.25 -4.93
C LEU A 322 -6.91 4.71 -6.39
N LEU A 323 -5.94 5.52 -6.86
CA LEU A 323 -5.82 5.89 -8.27
C LEU A 323 -5.64 4.65 -9.15
N LEU A 324 -4.81 3.70 -8.73
CA LEU A 324 -4.59 2.45 -9.48
C LEU A 324 -5.85 1.59 -9.58
N ARG A 325 -6.75 1.64 -8.60
CA ARG A 325 -8.07 0.98 -8.68
C ARG A 325 -8.99 1.59 -9.76
N LEU A 326 -8.73 2.83 -10.14
CA LEU A 326 -9.39 3.48 -11.28
C LEU A 326 -8.58 3.36 -12.58
N GLY A 327 -7.49 2.56 -12.58
CA GLY A 327 -6.60 2.39 -13.71
C GLY A 327 -5.78 3.63 -14.04
N ILE A 328 -5.52 4.47 -13.03
CA ILE A 328 -4.67 5.67 -13.16
C ILE A 328 -3.33 5.36 -12.50
N THR A 329 -2.28 5.30 -13.29
CA THR A 329 -0.93 5.08 -12.78
C THR A 329 -0.34 6.38 -12.26
N SER A 330 0.43 6.28 -11.20
CA SER A 330 1.06 7.45 -10.57
C SER A 330 2.45 7.13 -10.07
N GLN A 331 3.27 8.17 -9.92
CA GLN A 331 4.59 8.09 -9.34
C GLN A 331 4.57 8.73 -7.95
N LEU A 332 5.03 8.00 -6.94
CA LEU A 332 5.22 8.50 -5.58
C LEU A 332 6.63 9.06 -5.42
N ARG A 333 6.74 10.33 -5.06
CA ARG A 333 8.01 11.03 -4.80
C ARG A 333 8.04 11.54 -3.37
N SER A 334 9.17 11.36 -2.71
CA SER A 334 9.43 11.95 -1.39
C SER A 334 10.62 12.89 -1.49
N ARG A 335 10.44 14.14 -1.12
CA ARG A 335 11.49 15.18 -1.11
C ARG A 335 11.99 15.48 0.30
N GLY A 336 11.49 14.73 1.29
CA GLY A 336 11.82 14.87 2.69
C GLY A 336 10.83 14.11 3.57
N PRO A 337 10.99 14.12 4.88
CA PRO A 337 10.18 13.33 5.81
C PRO A 337 8.70 13.76 5.87
N ARG A 338 8.39 14.98 5.43
CA ARG A 338 7.03 15.56 5.44
C ARG A 338 6.62 16.14 4.08
N ALA A 339 7.25 15.68 2.99
CA ALA A 339 6.99 16.19 1.65
C ALA A 339 6.87 15.03 0.65
N HIS A 340 5.67 14.50 0.52
CA HIS A 340 5.35 13.37 -0.34
C HIS A 340 4.38 13.83 -1.44
N GLU A 341 4.67 13.47 -2.66
CA GLU A 341 3.89 13.87 -3.85
C GLU A 341 3.50 12.63 -4.65
N VAL A 342 2.22 12.52 -4.99
CA VAL A 342 1.68 11.56 -5.96
C VAL A 342 1.52 12.28 -7.27
N LEU A 343 2.24 11.86 -8.31
CA LEU A 343 2.34 12.54 -9.59
C LEU A 343 1.71 11.71 -10.71
N ILE A 344 0.81 12.31 -11.46
CA ILE A 344 0.18 11.76 -12.66
C ILE A 344 0.66 12.59 -13.86
N SER A 345 1.38 11.97 -14.78
CA SER A 345 2.00 12.67 -15.93
C SER A 345 1.78 11.96 -17.28
N GLY A 346 1.33 10.69 -17.24
CA GLY A 346 0.99 9.96 -18.44
C GLY A 346 -0.21 10.55 -19.17
N ARG A 347 -0.16 10.65 -20.51
CA ARG A 347 -1.29 11.16 -21.31
C ARG A 347 -2.59 10.42 -21.01
N GLU A 348 -2.55 9.10 -21.04
CA GLU A 348 -3.72 8.25 -20.80
C GLU A 348 -4.22 8.36 -19.36
N ASP A 349 -3.30 8.45 -18.40
CA ASP A 349 -3.64 8.62 -16.98
C ASP A 349 -4.30 9.99 -16.74
N ILE A 350 -3.85 11.06 -17.41
CA ILE A 350 -4.47 12.39 -17.35
C ILE A 350 -5.87 12.34 -17.94
N LEU A 351 -6.05 11.71 -19.11
CA LEU A 351 -7.37 11.59 -19.75
C LEU A 351 -8.34 10.77 -18.89
N ARG A 352 -7.87 9.66 -18.31
CA ARG A 352 -8.67 8.84 -17.41
C ARG A 352 -9.01 9.55 -16.10
N PHE A 353 -8.08 10.34 -15.58
CA PHE A 353 -8.35 11.20 -14.41
C PHE A 353 -9.42 12.25 -14.74
N ALA A 354 -9.33 12.91 -15.90
CA ALA A 354 -10.31 13.90 -16.34
C ALA A 354 -11.70 13.27 -16.50
N GLU A 355 -11.78 12.08 -17.09
CA GLU A 355 -13.03 11.35 -17.29
C GLU A 355 -13.69 10.90 -15.97
N LEU A 356 -12.93 10.24 -15.11
CA LEU A 356 -13.48 9.56 -13.93
C LEU A 356 -13.56 10.47 -12.69
N ILE A 357 -12.55 11.31 -12.47
CA ILE A 357 -12.40 12.12 -11.26
C ILE A 357 -12.74 13.59 -11.52
N GLY A 358 -12.47 14.06 -12.73
CA GLY A 358 -12.69 15.45 -13.14
C GLY A 358 -14.09 16.00 -12.83
N PRO A 359 -15.21 15.28 -13.07
CA PRO A 359 -16.56 15.73 -12.75
C PRO A 359 -16.77 16.09 -11.27
N TYR A 360 -15.98 15.53 -10.39
CA TYR A 360 -16.08 15.72 -8.94
C TYR A 360 -15.11 16.77 -8.38
N LEU A 361 -14.24 17.37 -9.21
CA LEU A 361 -13.38 18.47 -8.78
C LEU A 361 -14.20 19.72 -8.49
N LEU A 362 -13.76 20.50 -7.51
CA LEU A 362 -14.32 21.81 -7.14
C LEU A 362 -13.31 22.93 -7.40
N GLY A 363 -13.82 24.13 -7.59
CA GLY A 363 -13.04 25.36 -7.74
C GLY A 363 -12.26 25.42 -9.05
N ALA A 364 -11.30 26.33 -9.09
CA ALA A 364 -10.48 26.63 -10.28
C ALA A 364 -9.69 25.43 -10.83
N LYS A 365 -9.57 24.35 -10.07
CA LYS A 365 -8.87 23.13 -10.52
C LYS A 365 -9.63 22.40 -11.63
N ARG A 366 -10.94 22.51 -11.66
CA ARG A 366 -11.80 21.96 -12.72
C ARG A 366 -11.49 22.59 -14.08
N GLU A 367 -11.38 23.92 -14.14
CA GLU A 367 -11.05 24.64 -15.38
C GLU A 367 -9.63 24.31 -15.86
N ARG A 368 -8.66 24.26 -14.92
CA ARG A 368 -7.28 23.88 -15.25
C ARG A 368 -7.20 22.46 -15.78
N LEU A 369 -8.03 21.53 -15.25
CA LEU A 369 -8.08 20.17 -15.74
C LEU A 369 -8.64 20.11 -17.16
N ALA A 370 -9.68 20.86 -17.48
CA ALA A 370 -10.23 20.93 -18.84
C ALA A 370 -9.18 21.42 -19.85
N ALA A 371 -8.39 22.42 -19.49
CA ALA A 371 -7.29 22.91 -20.33
C ALA A 371 -6.18 21.84 -20.51
N LEU A 372 -5.81 21.14 -19.43
CA LEU A 372 -4.82 20.05 -19.48
C LEU A 372 -5.35 18.87 -20.31
N GLU A 373 -6.61 18.50 -20.18
CA GLU A 373 -7.25 17.44 -20.95
C GLU A 373 -7.24 17.78 -22.46
N ALA A 374 -7.62 18.99 -22.82
CA ALA A 374 -7.60 19.45 -24.21
C ALA A 374 -6.18 19.38 -24.80
N GLU A 375 -5.16 19.74 -24.02
CA GLU A 375 -3.76 19.61 -24.42
C GLU A 375 -3.35 18.14 -24.53
N ALA A 376 -3.75 17.29 -23.59
CA ALA A 376 -3.45 15.85 -23.63
C ALA A 376 -4.12 15.17 -24.84
N ARG A 377 -5.33 15.57 -25.23
CA ARG A 377 -6.01 15.06 -26.44
C ARG A 377 -5.30 15.45 -27.73
N ARG A 378 -4.71 16.66 -27.81
CA ARG A 378 -3.94 17.15 -28.99
C ARG A 378 -2.60 16.44 -29.18
N ARG A 379 -2.00 15.94 -28.11
CA ARG A 379 -0.75 15.16 -28.22
C ARG A 379 -1.01 13.85 -28.95
N LEU A 380 -0.32 13.65 -30.07
CA LEU A 380 -0.34 12.36 -30.75
C LEU A 380 0.08 11.26 -29.77
N PRO A 381 -0.50 10.04 -29.85
CA PRO A 381 0.04 8.89 -29.15
C PRO A 381 1.50 8.80 -29.55
N GLY A 382 2.40 8.92 -28.57
CA GLY A 382 3.83 8.80 -28.86
C GLY A 382 4.07 7.48 -29.58
N GLN A 383 5.00 7.44 -30.53
CA GLN A 383 5.43 6.22 -31.23
C GLN A 383 6.16 5.23 -30.31
N GLY A 384 5.93 5.31 -29.01
CA GLY A 384 6.36 4.31 -28.04
C GLY A 384 5.40 3.14 -28.09
N TRP A 385 5.93 1.96 -28.18
CA TRP A 385 5.22 0.70 -28.03
C TRP A 385 4.54 0.67 -26.67
N HIS A 386 3.33 1.22 -26.59
CA HIS A 386 2.43 1.01 -25.46
C HIS A 386 1.70 -0.32 -25.65
N LEU A 387 2.47 -1.41 -25.60
CA LEU A 387 1.88 -2.61 -25.04
C LEU A 387 1.33 -2.18 -23.67
N ARG A 388 0.04 -2.30 -23.46
CA ARG A 388 -0.60 -2.25 -22.15
C ARG A 388 -0.50 -3.57 -21.37
N LEU A 389 0.50 -4.36 -21.57
CA LEU A 389 1.38 -4.80 -20.49
C LEU A 389 2.05 -3.52 -20.02
N VAL A 390 1.44 -2.77 -19.13
CA VAL A 390 2.06 -1.57 -18.61
C VAL A 390 3.21 -2.02 -17.77
N LEU A 391 4.30 -2.23 -18.48
CA LEU A 391 5.62 -2.11 -17.94
C LEU A 391 5.99 -0.64 -18.12
N PRO A 392 5.61 0.29 -17.19
CA PRO A 392 6.39 1.49 -17.15
C PRO A 392 7.81 0.98 -16.96
N ALA A 393 8.74 1.41 -17.82
CA ALA A 393 10.15 1.11 -17.64
C ALA A 393 10.54 1.55 -16.22
N VAL A 394 10.46 0.64 -15.27
CA VAL A 394 10.59 0.92 -13.84
C VAL A 394 11.99 0.49 -13.48
N ALA A 395 12.91 1.46 -13.48
CA ALA A 395 14.20 1.26 -12.85
C ALA A 395 13.97 1.08 -11.35
N TYR A 396 14.49 0.02 -10.74
CA TYR A 396 14.53 -0.15 -9.31
C TYR A 396 15.98 -0.07 -8.83
N ARG A 397 16.15 0.35 -7.61
CA ARG A 397 17.43 0.34 -6.93
C ARG A 397 17.35 -0.64 -5.77
N VAL A 398 18.16 -1.67 -5.81
CA VAL A 398 18.43 -2.49 -4.64
C VAL A 398 19.38 -1.65 -3.78
N SER A 399 18.98 -1.25 -2.57
CA SER A 399 19.88 -0.65 -1.62
C SER A 399 20.41 -1.76 -0.72
N GLU A 400 21.72 -1.91 -0.66
CA GLU A 400 22.43 -2.77 0.31
C GLU A 400 22.43 -2.14 1.70
N ASP A 401 21.33 -1.56 2.15
CA ASP A 401 21.22 -1.18 3.56
C ASP A 401 20.92 -2.45 4.38
N SER A 402 22.01 -3.15 4.71
CA SER A 402 22.03 -4.21 5.73
C SER A 402 21.89 -3.60 7.13
N SER A 403 20.82 -2.90 7.41
CA SER A 403 20.38 -2.66 8.77
C SER A 403 19.42 -3.79 9.13
N ALA A 404 19.96 -4.79 9.83
CA ALA A 404 19.18 -5.78 10.55
C ALA A 404 18.12 -5.03 11.38
N VAL A 405 16.84 -5.22 11.05
CA VAL A 405 15.75 -4.84 11.95
C VAL A 405 15.78 -5.85 13.08
N SER A 406 16.64 -5.63 14.06
CA SER A 406 16.52 -6.25 15.37
C SER A 406 15.34 -5.61 16.06
N GLY A 407 14.18 -6.24 15.99
CA GLY A 407 13.07 -5.93 16.87
C GLY A 407 13.47 -6.33 18.28
N SER A 408 13.90 -5.34 19.10
CA SER A 408 14.00 -5.52 20.54
C SER A 408 12.59 -5.70 21.08
N ALA A 409 12.28 -6.93 21.51
CA ALA A 409 11.25 -7.12 22.51
C ALA A 409 11.72 -6.41 23.79
N GLY A 410 11.11 -5.29 24.14
CA GLY A 410 11.24 -4.60 25.41
C GLY A 410 10.02 -4.90 26.24
N GLU A 411 10.27 -5.22 27.50
CA GLU A 411 9.40 -5.61 28.61
C GLU A 411 8.10 -4.81 28.75
#